data_7bc10637386bb1faa985c6e68a2bb4d8
#
_entry.id   7bc10637386bb1faa985c6e68a2bb4d8
#
_cell.length_a   1.000
_cell.length_b   1.000
_cell.length_c   1.000
_cell.angle_alpha   90.00
_cell.angle_beta   90.00
_cell.angle_gamma   90.00
#
_symmetry.space_group_name_H-M   'P 1'
#
loop_
_entity.id
_entity.type
_entity.pdbx_description
1 polymer ?
#
loop_
_entity_poly.entity_id
_entity_poly.type
_entity_poly.pdbx_seq_one_letter_code
_entity_poly.pdbx_strand_id
1 'polypeptide(L)'
;MTADVEGGTFRLRHAVSADLPAIVGLLADDSLGAGRERAEDMSPYERAFEAIDADPSHLLVVGDLAPAGAADGPLVATFQLSFLPGISRQGSWRSQIEAVRVAGSLRGQGLGNLMVQWAIDESRRRGCSLMQLTTHKTRTAAHRFYERLGFDASHEGMKLTL
;
A
#
# COMPACT_ATOMS: atom_id res chain seq x y z
N MET A 1 -12.42 -1.51 5.99
CA MET A 1 -13.33 -0.85 5.03
C MET A 1 -13.86 -1.89 4.07
N THR A 2 -15.11 -1.79 3.69
CA THR A 2 -15.77 -2.67 2.72
C THR A 2 -16.46 -1.82 1.67
N ALA A 3 -16.37 -2.19 0.40
CA ALA A 3 -17.02 -1.49 -0.71
C ALA A 3 -17.46 -2.50 -1.78
N ASP A 4 -18.65 -2.33 -2.31
CA ASP A 4 -19.11 -3.11 -3.47
C ASP A 4 -18.49 -2.52 -4.75
N VAL A 5 -17.93 -3.41 -5.56
CA VAL A 5 -17.24 -3.09 -6.81
C VAL A 5 -17.67 -4.06 -7.91
N GLU A 6 -17.29 -3.78 -9.14
CA GLU A 6 -17.47 -4.75 -10.21
C GLU A 6 -16.70 -6.05 -9.87
N GLY A 7 -17.40 -7.18 -9.90
CA GLY A 7 -16.86 -8.49 -9.55
C GLY A 7 -17.11 -8.95 -8.11
N GLY A 8 -17.65 -8.10 -7.22
CA GLY A 8 -17.98 -8.49 -5.85
C GLY A 8 -17.75 -7.43 -4.79
N THR A 9 -17.39 -7.86 -3.60
CA THR A 9 -17.15 -6.99 -2.45
C THR A 9 -15.66 -6.90 -2.16
N PHE A 10 -15.09 -5.69 -2.27
CA PHE A 10 -13.70 -5.39 -1.93
C PHE A 10 -13.58 -5.02 -0.46
N ARG A 11 -12.70 -5.69 0.27
CA ARG A 11 -12.49 -5.48 1.70
C ARG A 11 -11.03 -5.19 2.02
N LEU A 12 -10.75 -4.06 2.66
CA LEU A 12 -9.44 -3.75 3.24
C LEU A 12 -9.39 -4.18 4.71
N ARG A 13 -8.31 -4.87 5.07
CA ARG A 13 -7.99 -5.31 6.43
C ARG A 13 -6.48 -5.25 6.70
N HIS A 14 -6.08 -5.34 7.97
CA HIS A 14 -4.68 -5.56 8.30
C HIS A 14 -4.25 -6.95 7.79
N ALA A 15 -3.00 -7.02 7.34
CA ALA A 15 -2.39 -8.28 6.94
C ALA A 15 -2.14 -9.17 8.17
N VAL A 16 -2.14 -10.46 7.93
CA VAL A 16 -1.64 -11.47 8.87
C VAL A 16 -0.48 -12.22 8.23
N SER A 17 0.32 -12.95 9.01
CA SER A 17 1.51 -13.66 8.49
C SER A 17 1.17 -14.62 7.33
N ALA A 18 -0.01 -15.23 7.35
CA ALA A 18 -0.48 -16.11 6.28
C ALA A 18 -0.70 -15.41 4.93
N ASP A 19 -0.80 -14.07 4.91
CA ASP A 19 -0.94 -13.29 3.67
C ASP A 19 0.38 -13.08 2.93
N LEU A 20 1.52 -13.27 3.60
CA LEU A 20 2.84 -12.93 3.06
C LEU A 20 3.14 -13.52 1.67
N PRO A 21 2.84 -14.80 1.38
CA PRO A 21 3.08 -15.34 0.04
C PRO A 21 2.31 -14.60 -1.05
N ALA A 22 1.05 -14.24 -0.78
CA ALA A 22 0.21 -13.49 -1.73
C ALA A 22 0.70 -12.04 -1.89
N ILE A 23 1.13 -11.39 -0.80
CA ILE A 23 1.72 -10.05 -0.82
C ILE A 23 2.98 -10.04 -1.67
N VAL A 24 3.91 -10.97 -1.44
CA VAL A 24 5.16 -11.09 -2.22
C VAL A 24 4.85 -11.35 -3.70
N GLY A 25 3.85 -12.19 -4.00
CA GLY A 25 3.36 -12.39 -5.36
C GLY A 25 2.88 -11.09 -6.03
N LEU A 26 2.11 -10.26 -5.33
CA LEU A 26 1.67 -8.95 -5.83
C LEU A 26 2.84 -7.98 -6.03
N LEU A 27 3.85 -8.01 -5.18
CA LEU A 27 5.05 -7.17 -5.31
C LEU A 27 5.88 -7.58 -6.53
N ALA A 28 5.99 -8.88 -6.79
CA ALA A 28 6.67 -9.45 -7.95
C ALA A 28 5.93 -9.19 -9.28
N ASP A 29 4.59 -9.04 -9.26
CA ASP A 29 3.74 -8.73 -10.44
C ASP A 29 3.88 -7.26 -10.90
N ASP A 30 5.09 -6.72 -10.86
CA ASP A 30 5.40 -5.37 -11.32
C ASP A 30 6.75 -5.37 -12.04
N SER A 31 6.83 -4.74 -13.18
CA SER A 31 8.04 -4.70 -14.02
C SER A 31 9.30 -4.19 -13.29
N LEU A 32 9.15 -3.38 -12.25
CA LEU A 32 10.24 -2.93 -11.38
C LEU A 32 10.43 -3.85 -10.15
N GLY A 33 9.42 -4.63 -9.78
CA GLY A 33 9.43 -5.57 -8.65
C GLY A 33 9.98 -6.94 -9.02
N ALA A 34 9.71 -7.42 -10.23
CA ALA A 34 10.05 -8.75 -10.71
C ALA A 34 11.53 -9.18 -10.55
N GLY A 35 12.45 -8.22 -10.45
CA GLY A 35 13.88 -8.49 -10.21
C GLY A 35 14.33 -8.30 -8.76
N ARG A 36 13.43 -7.95 -7.84
CA ARG A 36 13.76 -7.62 -6.45
C ARG A 36 13.23 -8.65 -5.46
N GLU A 37 12.06 -9.21 -5.77
CA GLU A 37 11.37 -10.15 -4.88
C GLU A 37 11.82 -11.59 -5.14
N ARG A 38 11.94 -12.37 -4.07
CA ARG A 38 12.36 -13.78 -4.10
C ARG A 38 11.40 -14.61 -3.26
N ALA A 39 10.41 -15.20 -3.92
CA ALA A 39 9.39 -16.03 -3.27
C ALA A 39 9.96 -17.37 -2.75
N GLU A 40 11.17 -17.76 -3.18
CA GLU A 40 11.85 -18.99 -2.74
C GLU A 40 12.36 -18.91 -1.30
N ASP A 41 12.61 -17.71 -0.79
CA ASP A 41 13.02 -17.48 0.60
C ASP A 41 12.10 -16.43 1.26
N MET A 42 11.16 -16.91 2.07
CA MET A 42 10.22 -16.06 2.78
C MET A 42 10.80 -15.43 4.05
N SER A 43 11.93 -15.90 4.55
CA SER A 43 12.51 -15.48 5.84
C SER A 43 12.74 -13.96 5.96
N PRO A 44 13.20 -13.22 4.93
CA PRO A 44 13.33 -11.77 5.03
C PRO A 44 11.98 -11.05 5.19
N TYR A 45 10.93 -11.56 4.53
CA TYR A 45 9.58 -10.97 4.58
C TYR A 45 8.91 -11.26 5.92
N GLU A 46 9.10 -12.46 6.49
CA GLU A 46 8.60 -12.83 7.82
C GLU A 46 9.20 -11.92 8.89
N ARG A 47 10.52 -11.73 8.90
CA ARG A 47 11.17 -10.80 9.84
C ARG A 47 10.71 -9.35 9.67
N ALA A 48 10.50 -8.91 8.43
CA ALA A 48 9.99 -7.57 8.18
C ALA A 48 8.54 -7.43 8.65
N PHE A 49 7.72 -8.45 8.45
CA PHE A 49 6.33 -8.49 8.92
C PHE A 49 6.27 -8.44 10.45
N GLU A 50 7.07 -9.24 11.16
CA GLU A 50 7.15 -9.22 12.62
C GLU A 50 7.48 -7.82 13.15
N ALA A 51 8.42 -7.13 12.52
CA ALA A 51 8.79 -5.77 12.90
C ALA A 51 7.65 -4.76 12.64
N ILE A 52 6.92 -4.91 11.53
CA ILE A 52 5.77 -4.07 11.18
C ILE A 52 4.60 -4.33 12.15
N ASP A 53 4.30 -5.59 12.44
CA ASP A 53 3.16 -5.99 13.28
C ASP A 53 3.37 -5.61 14.75
N ALA A 54 4.63 -5.60 15.20
CA ALA A 54 5.00 -5.20 16.56
C ALA A 54 4.94 -3.69 16.81
N ASP A 55 4.93 -2.84 15.77
CA ASP A 55 4.95 -1.38 15.91
C ASP A 55 3.65 -0.75 15.39
N PRO A 56 2.81 -0.15 16.24
CA PRO A 56 1.57 0.51 15.82
C PRO A 56 1.77 1.71 14.89
N SER A 57 3.01 2.17 14.72
CA SER A 57 3.35 3.20 13.74
C SER A 57 3.39 2.68 12.31
N HIS A 58 3.24 1.37 12.10
CA HIS A 58 3.24 0.75 10.80
C HIS A 58 1.98 -0.09 10.58
N LEU A 59 1.41 -0.04 9.39
CA LEU A 59 0.30 -0.88 8.98
C LEU A 59 0.65 -1.56 7.66
N LEU A 60 0.63 -2.88 7.62
CA LEU A 60 0.56 -3.63 6.37
C LEU A 60 -0.91 -3.96 6.11
N VAL A 61 -1.44 -3.48 4.98
CA VAL A 61 -2.87 -3.59 4.64
C VAL A 61 -3.02 -4.41 3.37
N VAL A 62 -4.00 -5.28 3.38
CA VAL A 62 -4.37 -6.11 2.23
C VAL A 62 -5.81 -5.86 1.81
N GLY A 63 -6.09 -6.09 0.54
CA GLY A 63 -7.41 -6.04 -0.04
C GLY A 63 -7.83 -7.39 -0.60
N ASP A 64 -8.91 -7.94 -0.08
CA ASP A 64 -9.56 -9.16 -0.59
C ASP A 64 -10.70 -8.76 -1.52
N LEU A 65 -10.94 -9.52 -2.59
CA LEU A 65 -12.09 -9.37 -3.46
C LEU A 65 -12.96 -10.65 -3.37
N ALA A 66 -14.02 -10.59 -2.58
CA ALA A 66 -14.97 -11.67 -2.45
C ALA A 66 -16.00 -11.62 -3.61
N PRO A 67 -16.20 -12.72 -4.38
CA PRO A 67 -17.28 -12.79 -5.36
C PRO A 67 -18.64 -12.54 -4.71
N ALA A 68 -19.62 -12.09 -5.49
CA ALA A 68 -20.96 -11.82 -4.99
C ALA A 68 -21.54 -13.06 -4.25
N GLY A 69 -21.96 -12.85 -3.00
CA GLY A 69 -22.51 -13.91 -2.13
C GLY A 69 -21.46 -14.78 -1.41
N ALA A 70 -20.16 -14.56 -1.63
CA ALA A 70 -19.10 -15.23 -0.90
C ALA A 70 -18.64 -14.39 0.32
N ALA A 71 -18.30 -15.07 1.42
CA ALA A 71 -17.77 -14.41 2.62
C ALA A 71 -16.32 -13.93 2.43
N ASP A 72 -15.53 -14.69 1.67
CA ASP A 72 -14.10 -14.47 1.47
C ASP A 72 -13.71 -14.56 -0.02
N GLY A 73 -12.60 -13.95 -0.37
CA GLY A 73 -12.06 -13.93 -1.72
C GLY A 73 -10.55 -13.87 -1.74
N PRO A 74 -9.93 -13.98 -2.93
CA PRO A 74 -8.49 -13.90 -3.06
C PRO A 74 -7.98 -12.51 -2.64
N LEU A 75 -6.75 -12.47 -2.13
CA LEU A 75 -6.00 -11.26 -1.90
C LEU A 75 -5.58 -10.67 -3.26
N VAL A 76 -6.03 -9.45 -3.55
CA VAL A 76 -5.84 -8.80 -4.86
C VAL A 76 -5.14 -7.46 -4.76
N ALA A 77 -4.89 -6.98 -3.53
CA ALA A 77 -4.27 -5.69 -3.32
C ALA A 77 -3.47 -5.65 -2.02
N THR A 78 -2.47 -4.78 -1.95
CA THR A 78 -1.69 -4.51 -0.74
C THR A 78 -1.07 -3.11 -0.77
N PHE A 79 -0.78 -2.58 0.41
CA PHE A 79 0.08 -1.42 0.64
C PHE A 79 0.59 -1.39 2.08
N GLN A 80 1.69 -0.69 2.31
CA GLN A 80 2.19 -0.35 3.65
C GLN A 80 1.96 1.13 3.93
N LEU A 81 1.56 1.45 5.15
CA LEU A 81 1.36 2.81 5.65
C LEU A 81 2.15 3.00 6.94
N SER A 82 3.04 3.99 6.95
CA SER A 82 3.87 4.32 8.11
C SER A 82 3.55 5.71 8.64
N PHE A 83 3.54 5.88 9.96
CA PHE A 83 3.27 7.15 10.64
C PHE A 83 4.55 7.64 11.31
N LEU A 84 5.04 8.78 10.88
CA LEU A 84 6.36 9.30 11.21
C LEU A 84 6.21 10.60 12.02
N PRO A 85 6.60 10.60 13.31
CA PRO A 85 6.67 11.84 14.07
C PRO A 85 7.79 12.73 13.53
N GLY A 86 7.59 14.04 13.55
CA GLY A 86 8.59 15.01 13.13
C GLY A 86 8.71 16.18 14.10
N ILE A 87 9.94 16.65 14.37
CA ILE A 87 10.15 17.86 15.15
C ILE A 87 9.87 19.11 14.30
N SER A 88 10.17 19.06 13.00
CA SER A 88 9.85 20.14 12.08
C SER A 88 8.34 20.35 11.92
N ARG A 89 7.93 21.48 11.34
CA ARG A 89 6.52 21.84 11.16
C ARG A 89 5.71 21.79 12.47
N GLN A 90 6.30 22.33 13.54
CA GLN A 90 5.70 22.42 14.88
C GLN A 90 5.35 21.04 15.49
N GLY A 91 6.22 20.05 15.32
CA GLY A 91 6.01 18.71 15.85
C GLY A 91 4.95 17.88 15.11
N SER A 92 4.67 18.20 13.86
CA SER A 92 3.61 17.53 13.13
C SER A 92 3.99 16.11 12.69
N TRP A 93 2.99 15.22 12.68
CA TRP A 93 3.11 13.88 12.13
C TRP A 93 2.89 13.89 10.61
N ARG A 94 3.56 12.99 9.91
CA ARG A 94 3.31 12.69 8.51
C ARG A 94 3.10 11.20 8.33
N SER A 95 2.33 10.81 7.32
CA SER A 95 2.25 9.41 6.89
C SER A 95 3.02 9.20 5.59
N GLN A 96 3.49 7.98 5.39
CA GLN A 96 4.13 7.53 4.15
C GLN A 96 3.46 6.25 3.67
N ILE A 97 2.94 6.28 2.43
CA ILE A 97 2.37 5.10 1.79
C ILE A 97 3.40 4.51 0.82
N GLU A 98 3.58 3.19 0.89
CA GLU A 98 4.56 2.44 0.10
C GLU A 98 3.98 1.13 -0.41
N ALA A 99 4.67 0.52 -1.37
CA ALA A 99 4.35 -0.83 -1.86
C ALA A 99 2.90 -1.00 -2.35
N VAL A 100 2.26 0.07 -2.83
CA VAL A 100 0.88 0.01 -3.32
C VAL A 100 0.80 -0.90 -4.54
N ARG A 101 0.03 -1.99 -4.44
CA ARG A 101 -0.18 -2.96 -5.52
C ARG A 101 -1.65 -3.31 -5.65
N VAL A 102 -2.06 -3.51 -6.89
CA VAL A 102 -3.32 -4.13 -7.29
C VAL A 102 -2.98 -5.17 -8.35
N ALA A 103 -3.57 -6.36 -8.23
CA ALA A 103 -3.40 -7.45 -9.18
C ALA A 103 -3.60 -6.96 -10.64
N GLY A 104 -2.73 -7.40 -11.55
CA GLY A 104 -2.67 -6.90 -12.93
C GLY A 104 -4.02 -6.91 -13.64
N SER A 105 -4.79 -7.99 -13.48
CA SER A 105 -6.12 -8.18 -14.07
C SER A 105 -7.21 -7.22 -13.55
N LEU A 106 -6.97 -6.56 -12.40
CA LEU A 106 -7.94 -5.67 -11.74
C LEU A 106 -7.51 -4.20 -11.76
N ARG A 107 -6.40 -3.88 -12.44
CA ARG A 107 -5.96 -2.49 -12.61
C ARG A 107 -6.98 -1.71 -13.44
N GLY A 108 -7.16 -0.43 -13.11
CA GLY A 108 -8.12 0.44 -13.82
C GLY A 108 -9.56 0.35 -13.31
N GLN A 109 -9.88 -0.57 -12.41
CA GLN A 109 -11.23 -0.79 -11.85
C GLN A 109 -11.51 0.01 -10.56
N GLY A 110 -10.70 1.00 -10.23
CA GLY A 110 -10.93 1.89 -9.09
C GLY A 110 -10.41 1.39 -7.74
N LEU A 111 -9.93 0.14 -7.61
CA LEU A 111 -9.46 -0.41 -6.32
C LEU A 111 -8.33 0.41 -5.71
N GLY A 112 -7.37 0.85 -6.52
CA GLY A 112 -6.29 1.72 -6.05
C GLY A 112 -6.79 3.04 -5.45
N ASN A 113 -7.87 3.60 -6.00
CA ASN A 113 -8.50 4.82 -5.48
C ASN A 113 -9.07 4.57 -4.08
N LEU A 114 -9.82 3.48 -3.90
CA LEU A 114 -10.36 3.07 -2.59
C LEU A 114 -9.26 2.87 -1.55
N MET A 115 -8.15 2.22 -1.94
CA MET A 115 -7.00 1.97 -1.06
C MET A 115 -6.35 3.27 -0.59
N VAL A 116 -6.03 4.17 -1.52
CA VAL A 116 -5.35 5.42 -1.17
C VAL A 116 -6.28 6.36 -0.41
N GLN A 117 -7.58 6.39 -0.74
CA GLN A 117 -8.55 7.17 0.01
C GLN A 117 -8.65 6.67 1.46
N TRP A 118 -8.71 5.35 1.69
CA TRP A 118 -8.68 4.78 3.03
C TRP A 118 -7.40 5.17 3.79
N ALA A 119 -6.24 5.12 3.12
CA ALA A 119 -4.97 5.49 3.73
C ALA A 119 -4.92 6.99 4.10
N ILE A 120 -5.52 7.87 3.27
CA ILE A 120 -5.66 9.30 3.56
C ILE A 120 -6.54 9.50 4.81
N ASP A 121 -7.68 8.83 4.89
CA ASP A 121 -8.62 8.97 5.99
C ASP A 121 -8.03 8.41 7.31
N GLU A 122 -7.31 7.29 7.25
CA GLU A 122 -6.57 6.75 8.40
C GLU A 122 -5.45 7.70 8.86
N SER A 123 -4.75 8.33 7.92
CA SER A 123 -3.72 9.32 8.23
C SER A 123 -4.30 10.56 8.93
N ARG A 124 -5.45 11.04 8.46
CA ARG A 124 -6.18 12.13 9.13
C ARG A 124 -6.64 11.74 10.52
N ARG A 125 -7.21 10.54 10.67
CA ARG A 125 -7.66 10.01 11.96
C ARG A 125 -6.53 9.93 12.99
N ARG A 126 -5.29 9.66 12.54
CA ARG A 126 -4.08 9.63 13.38
C ARG A 126 -3.42 11.01 13.55
N GLY A 127 -4.02 12.07 13.06
CA GLY A 127 -3.51 13.43 13.24
C GLY A 127 -2.32 13.80 12.35
N CYS A 128 -2.09 13.06 11.28
CA CYS A 128 -1.06 13.45 10.32
C CYS A 128 -1.47 14.71 9.55
N SER A 129 -0.55 15.66 9.42
CA SER A 129 -0.76 16.88 8.65
C SER A 129 -0.34 16.76 7.19
N LEU A 130 0.39 15.69 6.85
CA LEU A 130 0.93 15.43 5.52
C LEU A 130 0.93 13.92 5.25
N MET A 131 0.59 13.53 4.02
CA MET A 131 0.86 12.22 3.48
C MET A 131 1.86 12.33 2.33
N GLN A 132 2.84 11.44 2.30
CA GLN A 132 3.86 11.41 1.26
C GLN A 132 4.00 10.02 0.65
N LEU A 133 4.55 9.98 -0.57
CA LEU A 133 4.96 8.75 -1.25
C LEU A 133 6.16 9.01 -2.14
N THR A 134 6.80 7.95 -2.61
CA THR A 134 7.74 8.02 -3.73
C THR A 134 7.29 7.11 -4.86
N THR A 135 7.42 7.57 -6.09
CA THR A 135 7.21 6.77 -7.29
C THR A 135 8.34 6.97 -8.27
N HIS A 136 8.67 5.94 -9.06
CA HIS A 136 9.75 6.05 -10.04
C HIS A 136 9.39 7.05 -11.14
N LYS A 137 10.35 7.88 -11.57
CA LYS A 137 10.13 8.95 -12.56
C LYS A 137 9.50 8.45 -13.88
N THR A 138 9.80 7.21 -14.27
CA THR A 138 9.25 6.61 -15.51
C THR A 138 7.80 6.12 -15.38
N ARG A 139 7.24 6.05 -14.16
CA ARG A 139 5.87 5.58 -13.92
C ARG A 139 4.85 6.71 -14.12
N THR A 140 4.77 7.25 -15.32
CA THR A 140 3.92 8.41 -15.64
C THR A 140 2.43 8.17 -15.35
N ALA A 141 1.95 6.94 -15.49
CA ALA A 141 0.57 6.59 -15.14
C ALA A 141 0.32 6.68 -13.61
N ALA A 142 1.31 6.29 -12.79
CA ALA A 142 1.23 6.43 -11.33
C ALA A 142 1.28 7.90 -10.91
N HIS A 143 2.12 8.72 -11.56
CA HIS A 143 2.14 10.17 -11.31
C HIS A 143 0.74 10.77 -11.51
N ARG A 144 0.13 10.58 -12.70
CA ARG A 144 -1.23 11.06 -13.00
C ARG A 144 -2.29 10.49 -12.06
N PHE A 145 -2.12 9.27 -11.57
CA PHE A 145 -3.03 8.67 -10.59
C PHE A 145 -2.98 9.41 -9.26
N TYR A 146 -1.80 9.65 -8.70
CA TYR A 146 -1.65 10.36 -7.43
C TYR A 146 -2.01 11.84 -7.53
N GLU A 147 -1.70 12.51 -8.64
CA GLU A 147 -2.12 13.91 -8.90
C GLU A 147 -3.65 14.07 -8.85
N ARG A 148 -4.40 13.13 -9.44
CA ARG A 148 -5.89 13.15 -9.34
C ARG A 148 -6.42 12.97 -7.94
N LEU A 149 -5.63 12.39 -7.04
CA LEU A 149 -5.95 12.25 -5.61
C LEU A 149 -5.48 13.44 -4.76
N GLY A 150 -4.91 14.47 -5.40
CA GLY A 150 -4.46 15.69 -4.75
C GLY A 150 -3.02 15.68 -4.26
N PHE A 151 -2.22 14.68 -4.64
CA PHE A 151 -0.79 14.72 -4.39
C PHE A 151 -0.09 15.68 -5.35
N ASP A 152 0.86 16.44 -4.82
CA ASP A 152 1.71 17.36 -5.57
C ASP A 152 3.14 16.83 -5.66
N ALA A 153 3.71 16.80 -6.87
CA ALA A 153 5.09 16.39 -7.12
C ALA A 153 6.08 17.54 -6.81
N SER A 154 6.01 18.07 -5.60
CA SER A 154 6.76 19.25 -5.13
C SER A 154 8.19 18.97 -4.70
N HIS A 155 8.59 17.69 -4.55
CA HIS A 155 9.92 17.29 -4.04
C HIS A 155 10.54 16.20 -4.92
N GLU A 156 11.87 16.20 -5.01
CA GLU A 156 12.63 15.11 -5.61
C GLU A 156 13.15 14.16 -4.52
N GLY A 157 12.85 12.88 -4.63
CA GLY A 157 13.37 11.84 -3.75
C GLY A 157 14.76 11.38 -4.20
N MET A 158 15.71 11.34 -3.27
CA MET A 158 17.07 10.80 -3.49
C MET A 158 17.22 9.51 -2.69
N LYS A 159 17.87 8.48 -3.27
CA LYS A 159 18.14 7.19 -2.63
C LYS A 159 19.63 6.86 -2.69
N LEU A 160 20.15 6.39 -1.56
CA LEU A 160 21.50 5.81 -1.46
C LEU A 160 21.32 4.32 -1.12
N THR A 161 21.93 3.44 -1.91
CA THR A 161 22.00 2.01 -1.58
C THR A 161 23.11 1.79 -0.55
N LEU A 162 22.82 1.04 0.51
CA LEU A 162 23.73 0.71 1.61
C LEU A 162 24.23 -0.72 1.46
#